data_7868883b26d93c3807705777223f11dc
#
_entry.id   7868883b26d93c3807705777223f11dc
#
_cell.length_a   1.000
_cell.length_b   1.000
_cell.length_c   1.000
_cell.angle_alpha   90.00
_cell.angle_beta   90.00
_cell.angle_gamma   90.00
#
_symmetry.space_group_name_H-M   'P 1'
#
loop_
_entity.id
_entity.type
_entity.pdbx_description
1 polymer ?
#
loop_
_entity_poly.entity_id
_entity_poly.type
_entity_poly.pdbx_seq_one_letter_code
_entity_poly.pdbx_strand_id
1 'polypeptide(L)'
;RSSAASDVYKRQSSMSMLGYGFLTAVLLASMYASHTLIAYPIISRYGLSRLRSVNITIGGTAVTVTLALIILAVIGGMFKGTVDGWFWVFLVAKVAFLGFLIVFFFPRIGRWFFRKYDDSVMQFVFVLAMVFLGGGLMEFVGMEGILGAFLAGLVLNRLIPHVSPLMNRLEFVGNALFIPYFLIGVGMIIDVRSLFTGGEALKVAIVMTVVATFSKWLAAWITQKIYRMQSNERSMIFGLSNAQAAATLAAVLIGHEIIMENGERLLNDDVLNGTVVMILFTCVISSL
;
A
#
# COMPACT_ATOMS: atom_id res chain seq x y z
N ARG A 1 5.45 18.10 -1.08
CA ARG A 1 5.74 18.61 -2.44
C ARG A 1 6.60 17.64 -3.28
N SER A 2 7.48 16.84 -2.72
CA SER A 2 8.31 15.88 -3.48
C SER A 2 7.51 14.68 -4.01
N SER A 3 6.49 14.22 -3.29
CA SER A 3 5.65 13.09 -3.73
C SER A 3 4.84 13.45 -4.98
N ALA A 4 4.28 14.66 -5.06
CA ALA A 4 3.48 15.10 -6.19
C ALA A 4 4.29 15.15 -7.51
N ALA A 5 5.54 15.61 -7.49
CA ALA A 5 6.39 15.63 -8.68
C ALA A 5 6.75 14.20 -9.15
N SER A 6 7.03 13.30 -8.20
CA SER A 6 7.24 11.88 -8.47
C SER A 6 6.00 11.23 -9.10
N ASP A 7 4.80 11.56 -8.61
CA ASP A 7 3.56 10.97 -9.10
C ASP A 7 3.17 11.45 -10.50
N VAL A 8 3.44 12.72 -10.84
CA VAL A 8 3.27 13.26 -12.19
C VAL A 8 4.19 12.55 -13.18
N TYR A 9 5.47 12.35 -12.81
CA TYR A 9 6.42 11.63 -13.67
C TYR A 9 6.03 10.16 -13.89
N LYS A 10 5.60 9.47 -12.83
CA LYS A 10 5.14 8.08 -12.91
C LYS A 10 3.92 7.92 -13.82
N ARG A 11 2.95 8.83 -13.70
CA ARG A 11 1.77 8.85 -14.54
C ARG A 11 2.12 9.07 -16.01
N GLN A 12 2.98 10.04 -16.31
CA GLN A 12 3.38 10.34 -17.67
C GLN A 12 4.18 9.20 -18.30
N SER A 13 5.04 8.52 -17.54
CA SER A 13 5.78 7.36 -18.05
C SER A 13 4.85 6.17 -18.34
N SER A 14 3.87 5.89 -17.49
CA SER A 14 2.91 4.81 -17.73
C SER A 14 2.04 5.05 -18.95
N MET A 15 1.60 6.30 -19.19
CA MET A 15 0.83 6.63 -20.41
C MET A 15 1.67 6.60 -21.69
N SER A 16 2.89 7.13 -21.65
CA SER A 16 3.71 7.28 -22.88
C SER A 16 4.47 6.02 -23.25
N MET A 17 4.89 5.21 -22.27
CA MET A 17 5.72 4.03 -22.53
C MET A 17 4.92 2.74 -22.69
N LEU A 18 3.77 2.64 -22.03
CA LEU A 18 2.95 1.43 -22.05
C LEU A 18 1.61 1.60 -22.79
N GLY A 19 1.27 2.82 -23.22
CA GLY A 19 0.04 3.09 -23.98
C GLY A 19 -1.26 2.94 -23.17
N TYR A 20 -1.18 2.92 -21.85
CA TYR A 20 -2.37 2.73 -21.00
C TYR A 20 -3.23 3.99 -20.87
N GLY A 21 -4.53 3.78 -20.69
CA GLY A 21 -5.50 4.85 -20.43
C GLY A 21 -5.20 5.64 -19.15
N PHE A 22 -5.83 6.79 -19.02
CA PHE A 22 -5.61 7.72 -17.91
C PHE A 22 -5.83 7.08 -16.52
N LEU A 23 -6.94 6.35 -16.32
CA LEU A 23 -7.27 5.73 -15.03
C LEU A 23 -6.28 4.63 -14.66
N THR A 24 -5.92 3.79 -15.63
CA THR A 24 -4.88 2.77 -15.48
C THR A 24 -3.54 3.39 -15.09
N ALA A 25 -3.14 4.47 -15.76
CA ALA A 25 -1.89 5.16 -15.46
C ALA A 25 -1.89 5.81 -14.07
N VAL A 26 -3.02 6.36 -13.61
CA VAL A 26 -3.16 6.92 -12.25
C VAL A 26 -3.07 5.82 -11.21
N LEU A 27 -3.72 4.67 -11.44
CA LEU A 27 -3.66 3.53 -10.53
C LEU A 27 -2.24 2.98 -10.43
N LEU A 28 -1.56 2.75 -11.56
CA LEU A 28 -0.16 2.32 -11.58
C LEU A 28 0.77 3.31 -10.87
N ALA A 29 0.58 4.61 -11.08
CA ALA A 29 1.37 5.64 -10.39
C ALA A 29 1.16 5.60 -8.87
N SER A 30 -0.08 5.40 -8.42
CA SER A 30 -0.40 5.27 -6.99
C SER A 30 0.22 4.01 -6.37
N MET A 31 0.25 2.91 -7.13
CA MET A 31 0.91 1.67 -6.71
C MET A 31 2.42 1.86 -6.51
N TYR A 32 3.11 2.56 -7.43
CA TYR A 32 4.53 2.86 -7.27
C TYR A 32 4.82 3.78 -6.07
N ALA A 33 3.87 4.62 -5.68
CA ALA A 33 3.99 5.45 -4.48
C ALA A 33 3.93 4.61 -3.19
N SER A 34 3.08 3.58 -3.18
CA SER A 34 2.98 2.61 -2.10
C SER A 34 4.29 1.82 -1.95
N HIS A 35 4.67 1.48 -0.73
CA HIS A 35 5.81 0.62 -0.43
C HIS A 35 5.66 -0.06 0.93
N THR A 36 6.42 -1.11 1.12
CA THR A 36 6.40 -1.90 2.36
C THR A 36 7.77 -1.84 3.02
N LEU A 37 7.81 -1.61 4.32
CA LEU A 37 9.04 -1.49 5.08
C LEU A 37 9.69 -2.87 5.35
N ILE A 38 9.97 -3.64 4.29
CA ILE A 38 10.55 -4.99 4.40
C ILE A 38 11.94 -4.96 5.07
N ALA A 39 12.73 -3.93 4.80
CA ALA A 39 14.05 -3.76 5.39
C ALA A 39 14.02 -3.25 6.84
N TYR A 40 12.86 -2.85 7.38
CA TYR A 40 12.77 -2.31 8.74
C TYR A 40 13.23 -3.28 9.85
N PRO A 41 12.91 -4.59 9.82
CA PRO A 41 13.42 -5.53 10.79
C PRO A 41 14.96 -5.60 10.83
N ILE A 42 15.60 -5.45 9.67
CA ILE A 42 17.06 -5.42 9.56
C ILE A 42 17.60 -4.18 10.28
N ILE A 43 17.08 -3.00 9.96
CA ILE A 43 17.45 -1.72 10.57
C ILE A 43 17.21 -1.75 12.09
N SER A 44 16.11 -2.34 12.54
CA SER A 44 15.80 -2.47 13.97
C SER A 44 16.81 -3.35 14.70
N ARG A 45 17.25 -4.47 14.08
CA ARG A 45 18.30 -5.34 14.65
C ARG A 45 19.64 -4.64 14.82
N TYR A 46 19.99 -3.71 13.93
CA TYR A 46 21.20 -2.89 14.03
C TYR A 46 21.04 -1.68 14.96
N GLY A 47 19.90 -1.50 15.62
CA GLY A 47 19.64 -0.39 16.54
C GLY A 47 19.48 0.99 15.86
N LEU A 48 19.30 1.02 14.53
CA LEU A 48 19.22 2.23 13.71
C LEU A 48 17.81 2.82 13.60
N SER A 49 16.83 2.21 14.25
CA SER A 49 15.40 2.63 14.19
C SER A 49 15.14 4.06 14.70
N ARG A 50 16.04 4.63 15.49
CA ARG A 50 15.93 6.00 16.02
C ARG A 50 16.48 7.08 15.09
N LEU A 51 17.09 6.72 13.98
CA LEU A 51 17.63 7.68 13.03
C LEU A 51 16.52 8.52 12.40
N ARG A 52 16.82 9.80 12.17
CA ARG A 52 15.89 10.76 11.57
C ARG A 52 15.41 10.31 10.19
N SER A 53 16.30 9.77 9.37
CA SER A 53 15.99 9.22 8.04
C SER A 53 14.96 8.08 8.09
N VAL A 54 15.12 7.16 9.06
CA VAL A 54 14.20 6.03 9.27
C VAL A 54 12.82 6.54 9.68
N ASN A 55 12.73 7.45 10.65
CA ASN A 55 11.46 8.01 11.11
C ASN A 55 10.72 8.79 10.01
N ILE A 56 11.44 9.56 9.19
CA ILE A 56 10.86 10.28 8.04
C ILE A 56 10.31 9.27 7.02
N THR A 57 11.04 8.19 6.76
CA THR A 57 10.57 7.15 5.83
C THR A 57 9.33 6.44 6.34
N ILE A 58 9.29 6.04 7.61
CA ILE A 58 8.12 5.38 8.22
C ILE A 58 6.89 6.30 8.14
N GLY A 59 7.04 7.56 8.55
CA GLY A 59 5.96 8.54 8.47
C GLY A 59 5.50 8.80 7.03
N GLY A 60 6.45 8.92 6.11
CA GLY A 60 6.18 9.06 4.68
C GLY A 60 5.44 7.86 4.10
N THR A 61 5.82 6.63 4.51
CA THR A 61 5.13 5.38 4.10
C THR A 61 3.66 5.40 4.51
N ALA A 62 3.35 5.74 5.75
CA ALA A 62 1.97 5.79 6.22
C ALA A 62 1.11 6.75 5.38
N VAL A 63 1.66 7.92 5.04
CA VAL A 63 0.96 8.92 4.20
C VAL A 63 0.79 8.41 2.76
N THR A 64 1.85 7.90 2.14
CA THR A 64 1.80 7.46 0.73
C THR A 64 0.91 6.24 0.53
N VAL A 65 0.92 5.28 1.45
CA VAL A 65 0.02 4.12 1.41
C VAL A 65 -1.44 4.56 1.60
N THR A 66 -1.71 5.47 2.54
CA THR A 66 -3.06 6.01 2.73
C THR A 66 -3.57 6.68 1.46
N LEU A 67 -2.75 7.55 0.82
CA LEU A 67 -3.13 8.21 -0.43
C LEU A 67 -3.34 7.23 -1.58
N ALA A 68 -2.47 6.22 -1.71
CA ALA A 68 -2.61 5.19 -2.73
C ALA A 68 -3.92 4.40 -2.56
N LEU A 69 -4.27 4.03 -1.32
CA LEU A 69 -5.52 3.33 -1.03
C LEU A 69 -6.76 4.22 -1.24
N ILE A 70 -6.67 5.52 -0.98
CA ILE A 70 -7.75 6.45 -1.32
C ILE A 70 -7.95 6.52 -2.84
N ILE A 71 -6.86 6.61 -3.62
CA ILE A 71 -6.95 6.60 -5.09
C ILE A 71 -7.57 5.29 -5.58
N LEU A 72 -7.14 4.15 -5.03
CA LEU A 72 -7.70 2.84 -5.36
C LEU A 72 -9.20 2.78 -5.03
N ALA A 73 -9.60 3.25 -3.85
CA ALA A 73 -10.98 3.29 -3.42
C ALA A 73 -11.85 4.19 -4.32
N VAL A 74 -11.32 5.34 -4.74
CA VAL A 74 -11.99 6.24 -5.69
C VAL A 74 -12.17 5.56 -7.04
N ILE A 75 -11.12 4.95 -7.59
CA ILE A 75 -11.19 4.25 -8.88
C ILE A 75 -12.15 3.06 -8.78
N GLY A 76 -12.03 2.22 -7.76
CA GLY A 76 -12.94 1.09 -7.53
C GLY A 76 -14.41 1.53 -7.39
N GLY A 77 -14.66 2.64 -6.68
CA GLY A 77 -15.99 3.20 -6.53
C GLY A 77 -16.60 3.71 -7.84
N MET A 78 -15.78 4.24 -8.77
CA MET A 78 -16.25 4.70 -10.09
C MET A 78 -16.81 3.55 -10.93
N PHE A 79 -16.29 2.34 -10.81
CA PHE A 79 -16.72 1.18 -11.58
C PHE A 79 -17.84 0.39 -10.91
N LYS A 80 -18.12 0.63 -9.62
CA LYS A 80 -19.21 -0.03 -8.87
C LYS A 80 -20.55 0.71 -8.95
N GLY A 81 -20.61 1.92 -9.53
CA GLY A 81 -21.82 2.74 -9.57
C GLY A 81 -21.95 3.61 -10.82
N THR A 82 -23.15 4.21 -11.03
CA THR A 82 -23.35 5.22 -12.07
C THR A 82 -22.67 6.52 -11.70
N VAL A 83 -21.86 7.08 -12.61
CA VAL A 83 -21.11 8.32 -12.40
C VAL A 83 -22.00 9.50 -12.77
N ASP A 84 -22.86 9.92 -11.84
CA ASP A 84 -23.65 11.15 -11.94
C ASP A 84 -22.86 12.35 -11.40
N GLY A 85 -23.33 13.58 -11.70
CA GLY A 85 -22.67 14.81 -11.23
C GLY A 85 -22.50 14.89 -9.70
N TRP A 86 -23.40 14.27 -8.94
CA TRP A 86 -23.32 14.15 -7.49
C TRP A 86 -22.44 13.02 -6.99
N PHE A 87 -22.03 12.10 -7.84
CA PHE A 87 -21.19 10.92 -7.49
C PHE A 87 -19.93 11.33 -6.71
N TRP A 88 -19.21 12.33 -7.22
CA TRP A 88 -17.97 12.79 -6.59
C TRP A 88 -18.19 13.37 -5.19
N VAL A 89 -19.26 14.14 -5.02
CA VAL A 89 -19.60 14.74 -3.73
C VAL A 89 -19.94 13.64 -2.71
N PHE A 90 -20.77 12.67 -3.10
CA PHE A 90 -21.13 11.55 -2.23
C PHE A 90 -19.93 10.66 -1.94
N LEU A 91 -19.07 10.39 -2.91
CA LEU A 91 -17.87 9.57 -2.74
C LEU A 91 -16.92 10.22 -1.72
N VAL A 92 -16.58 11.49 -1.90
CA VAL A 92 -15.72 12.22 -0.98
C VAL A 92 -16.36 12.34 0.41
N ALA A 93 -17.65 12.61 0.48
CA ALA A 93 -18.39 12.67 1.75
C ALA A 93 -18.38 11.32 2.48
N LYS A 94 -18.60 10.22 1.79
CA LYS A 94 -18.55 8.85 2.36
C LYS A 94 -17.16 8.52 2.90
N VAL A 95 -16.10 8.73 2.09
CA VAL A 95 -14.71 8.47 2.51
C VAL A 95 -14.33 9.34 3.71
N ALA A 96 -14.66 10.63 3.66
CA ALA A 96 -14.38 11.56 4.76
C ALA A 96 -15.14 11.19 6.03
N PHE A 97 -16.42 10.87 5.92
CA PHE A 97 -17.27 10.50 7.05
C PHE A 97 -16.80 9.20 7.71
N LEU A 98 -16.59 8.13 6.92
CA LEU A 98 -16.13 6.84 7.45
C LEU A 98 -14.69 6.93 7.97
N GLY A 99 -13.81 7.63 7.26
CA GLY A 99 -12.46 7.89 7.73
C GLY A 99 -12.46 8.64 9.05
N PHE A 100 -13.29 9.69 9.18
CA PHE A 100 -13.48 10.40 10.44
C PHE A 100 -14.03 9.48 11.54
N LEU A 101 -15.02 8.65 11.22
CA LEU A 101 -15.62 7.70 12.18
C LEU A 101 -14.54 6.73 12.70
N ILE A 102 -13.76 6.12 11.81
CA ILE A 102 -12.68 5.20 12.19
C ILE A 102 -11.61 5.93 13.03
N VAL A 103 -11.11 7.05 12.55
CA VAL A 103 -10.01 7.79 13.20
C VAL A 103 -10.43 8.36 14.55
N PHE A 104 -11.69 8.74 14.71
CA PHE A 104 -12.19 9.36 15.94
C PHE A 104 -12.72 8.35 16.96
N PHE A 105 -13.55 7.40 16.52
CA PHE A 105 -14.22 6.47 17.45
C PHE A 105 -13.36 5.25 17.79
N PHE A 106 -12.64 4.65 16.86
CA PHE A 106 -11.87 3.44 17.13
C PHE A 106 -10.83 3.61 18.24
N PRO A 107 -10.05 4.73 18.30
CA PRO A 107 -9.14 4.91 19.43
C PRO A 107 -9.86 5.11 20.76
N ARG A 108 -11.06 5.69 20.75
CA ARG A 108 -11.83 5.88 22.00
C ARG A 108 -12.33 4.55 22.51
N ILE A 109 -12.93 3.75 21.65
CA ILE A 109 -13.40 2.39 21.97
C ILE A 109 -12.21 1.51 22.39
N GLY A 110 -11.09 1.60 21.65
CA GLY A 110 -9.86 0.85 21.95
C GLY A 110 -9.30 1.20 23.33
N ARG A 111 -9.16 2.49 23.65
CA ARG A 111 -8.70 2.93 24.98
C ARG A 111 -9.61 2.46 26.10
N TRP A 112 -10.93 2.54 25.90
CA TRP A 112 -11.89 2.05 26.87
C TRP A 112 -11.73 0.54 27.07
N PHE A 113 -11.63 -0.22 25.98
CA PHE A 113 -11.50 -1.68 26.03
C PHE A 113 -10.20 -2.12 26.71
N PHE A 114 -9.06 -1.55 26.31
CA PHE A 114 -7.74 -1.90 26.86
C PHE A 114 -7.57 -1.51 28.34
N ARG A 115 -8.34 -0.52 28.83
CA ARG A 115 -8.36 -0.19 30.25
C ARG A 115 -9.21 -1.16 31.06
N LYS A 116 -10.21 -1.78 30.46
CA LYS A 116 -11.16 -2.65 31.14
C LYS A 116 -10.73 -4.11 31.15
N TYR A 117 -10.04 -4.54 30.11
CA TYR A 117 -9.67 -5.93 29.89
C TYR A 117 -8.16 -6.06 29.68
N ASP A 118 -7.46 -6.73 30.62
CA ASP A 118 -6.01 -6.95 30.58
C ASP A 118 -5.62 -8.25 29.88
N ASP A 119 -6.57 -9.13 29.56
CA ASP A 119 -6.28 -10.38 28.87
C ASP A 119 -5.86 -10.13 27.41
N SER A 120 -4.64 -10.56 27.10
CA SER A 120 -4.02 -10.35 25.79
C SER A 120 -4.69 -11.14 24.65
N VAL A 121 -5.41 -12.23 24.96
CA VAL A 121 -6.20 -12.96 23.94
C VAL A 121 -7.44 -12.16 23.58
N MET A 122 -8.14 -11.67 24.60
CA MET A 122 -9.32 -10.84 24.40
C MET A 122 -9.00 -9.54 23.68
N GLN A 123 -7.86 -8.92 24.02
CA GLN A 123 -7.36 -7.73 23.32
C GLN A 123 -7.02 -8.04 21.85
N PHE A 124 -6.40 -9.19 21.56
CA PHE A 124 -6.12 -9.62 20.19
C PHE A 124 -7.39 -9.79 19.36
N VAL A 125 -8.39 -10.51 19.89
CA VAL A 125 -9.68 -10.71 19.22
C VAL A 125 -10.39 -9.38 18.98
N PHE A 126 -10.33 -8.47 19.97
CA PHE A 126 -10.89 -7.13 19.84
C PHE A 126 -10.23 -6.33 18.69
N VAL A 127 -8.89 -6.31 18.61
CA VAL A 127 -8.17 -5.61 17.54
C VAL A 127 -8.56 -6.18 16.19
N LEU A 128 -8.59 -7.51 16.07
CA LEU A 128 -8.96 -8.19 14.82
C LEU A 128 -10.42 -7.84 14.42
N ALA A 129 -11.34 -7.87 15.38
CA ALA A 129 -12.73 -7.48 15.14
C ALA A 129 -12.86 -6.03 14.68
N MET A 130 -12.11 -5.10 15.27
CA MET A 130 -12.10 -3.69 14.85
C MET A 130 -11.51 -3.49 13.44
N VAL A 131 -10.49 -4.25 13.07
CA VAL A 131 -9.93 -4.22 11.71
C VAL A 131 -10.93 -4.73 10.69
N PHE A 132 -11.59 -5.85 10.96
CA PHE A 132 -12.64 -6.38 10.08
C PHE A 132 -13.87 -5.45 10.03
N LEU A 133 -14.24 -4.85 11.16
CA LEU A 133 -15.32 -3.86 11.20
C LEU A 133 -14.99 -2.64 10.33
N GLY A 134 -13.75 -2.15 10.41
CA GLY A 134 -13.28 -1.04 9.58
C GLY A 134 -13.35 -1.38 8.09
N GLY A 135 -12.91 -2.57 7.70
CA GLY A 135 -13.01 -3.07 6.32
C GLY A 135 -14.46 -3.21 5.87
N GLY A 136 -15.29 -3.87 6.66
CA GLY A 136 -16.71 -4.08 6.35
C GLY A 136 -17.52 -2.78 6.25
N LEU A 137 -17.22 -1.77 7.09
CA LEU A 137 -17.85 -0.45 6.99
C LEU A 137 -17.55 0.25 5.66
N MET A 138 -16.30 0.16 5.17
CA MET A 138 -15.94 0.71 3.86
C MET A 138 -16.62 -0.07 2.73
N GLU A 139 -16.60 -1.38 2.78
CA GLU A 139 -17.23 -2.25 1.78
C GLU A 139 -18.74 -2.06 1.70
N PHE A 140 -19.40 -1.93 2.86
CA PHE A 140 -20.84 -1.64 2.95
C PHE A 140 -21.25 -0.36 2.19
N VAL A 141 -20.35 0.62 2.07
CA VAL A 141 -20.61 1.89 1.37
C VAL A 141 -20.13 1.84 -0.09
N GLY A 142 -19.71 0.67 -0.57
CA GLY A 142 -19.24 0.46 -1.94
C GLY A 142 -17.78 0.85 -2.17
N MET A 143 -17.00 1.00 -1.08
CA MET A 143 -15.56 1.31 -1.14
C MET A 143 -14.74 0.05 -0.93
N GLU A 144 -13.44 0.11 -1.25
CA GLU A 144 -12.53 -1.01 -0.98
C GLU A 144 -12.29 -1.21 0.51
N GLY A 145 -12.60 -2.41 1.02
CA GLY A 145 -12.46 -2.78 2.42
C GLY A 145 -11.05 -2.63 2.97
N ILE A 146 -10.03 -2.78 2.11
CA ILE A 146 -8.61 -2.62 2.48
C ILE A 146 -8.34 -1.24 3.09
N LEU A 147 -8.95 -0.16 2.57
CA LEU A 147 -8.78 1.18 3.11
C LEU A 147 -9.26 1.25 4.57
N GLY A 148 -10.43 0.69 4.86
CA GLY A 148 -11.01 0.69 6.20
C GLY A 148 -10.19 -0.14 7.19
N ALA A 149 -9.77 -1.34 6.78
CA ALA A 149 -8.92 -2.21 7.58
C ALA A 149 -7.56 -1.54 7.88
N PHE A 150 -6.95 -0.90 6.87
CA PHE A 150 -5.70 -0.18 7.03
C PHE A 150 -5.82 1.00 8.00
N LEU A 151 -6.86 1.83 7.85
CA LEU A 151 -7.11 2.96 8.75
C LEU A 151 -7.36 2.49 10.18
N ALA A 152 -8.14 1.42 10.37
CA ALA A 152 -8.37 0.82 11.67
C ALA A 152 -7.06 0.35 12.31
N GLY A 153 -6.24 -0.39 11.58
CA GLY A 153 -4.93 -0.84 12.03
C GLY A 153 -3.99 0.32 12.39
N LEU A 154 -3.90 1.34 11.53
CA LEU A 154 -3.06 2.52 11.75
C LEU A 154 -3.43 3.28 13.04
N VAL A 155 -4.71 3.40 13.30
CA VAL A 155 -5.24 4.14 14.45
C VAL A 155 -5.08 3.33 15.74
N LEU A 156 -5.35 2.02 15.70
CA LEU A 156 -5.20 1.13 16.87
C LEU A 156 -3.72 0.90 17.21
N ASN A 157 -2.83 0.87 16.22
CA ASN A 157 -1.38 0.71 16.44
C ASN A 157 -0.80 1.75 17.40
N ARG A 158 -1.37 2.98 17.43
CA ARG A 158 -0.95 4.03 18.37
C ARG A 158 -1.28 3.71 19.84
N LEU A 159 -2.17 2.76 20.08
CA LEU A 159 -2.61 2.37 21.42
C LEU A 159 -1.86 1.14 21.95
N ILE A 160 -1.15 0.43 21.08
CA ILE A 160 -0.50 -0.84 21.38
C ILE A 160 1.01 -0.60 21.46
N PRO A 161 1.65 -0.82 22.62
CA PRO A 161 3.09 -0.71 22.73
C PRO A 161 3.80 -1.72 21.81
N HIS A 162 4.86 -1.27 21.12
CA HIS A 162 5.63 -2.12 20.19
C HIS A 162 6.25 -3.35 20.87
N VAL A 163 6.59 -3.23 22.15
CA VAL A 163 7.07 -4.35 22.95
C VAL A 163 5.96 -4.78 23.91
N SER A 164 5.02 -5.54 23.41
CA SER A 164 3.90 -6.04 24.20
C SER A 164 3.50 -7.45 23.76
N PRO A 165 2.93 -8.29 24.66
CA PRO A 165 2.40 -9.61 24.31
C PRO A 165 1.34 -9.53 23.20
N LEU A 166 0.56 -8.48 23.16
CA LEU A 166 -0.45 -8.23 22.14
C LEU A 166 0.19 -7.99 20.77
N MET A 167 1.21 -7.13 20.70
CA MET A 167 1.92 -6.84 19.43
C MET A 167 2.58 -8.10 18.90
N ASN A 168 3.25 -8.89 19.74
CA ASN A 168 3.87 -10.16 19.36
C ASN A 168 2.84 -11.15 18.76
N ARG A 169 1.62 -11.19 19.30
CA ARG A 169 0.55 -12.04 18.75
C ARG A 169 0.04 -11.53 17.41
N LEU A 170 -0.14 -10.21 17.27
CA LEU A 170 -0.55 -9.60 16.00
C LEU A 170 0.49 -9.87 14.91
N GLU A 171 1.77 -9.68 15.22
CA GLU A 171 2.87 -9.96 14.30
C GLU A 171 2.95 -11.45 13.96
N PHE A 172 2.82 -12.34 14.96
CA PHE A 172 2.84 -13.77 14.73
C PHE A 172 1.72 -14.22 13.78
N VAL A 173 0.48 -13.85 14.07
CA VAL A 173 -0.67 -14.25 13.22
C VAL A 173 -0.59 -13.59 11.83
N GLY A 174 -0.17 -12.34 11.76
CA GLY A 174 0.08 -11.65 10.49
C GLY A 174 1.09 -12.41 9.62
N ASN A 175 2.25 -12.71 10.19
CA ASN A 175 3.35 -13.34 9.46
C ASN A 175 3.16 -14.85 9.22
N ALA A 176 2.51 -15.56 10.14
CA ALA A 176 2.35 -17.01 10.06
C ALA A 176 1.09 -17.46 9.31
N LEU A 177 0.06 -16.61 9.26
CA LEU A 177 -1.23 -16.97 8.66
C LEU A 177 -1.63 -16.02 7.52
N PHE A 178 -1.84 -14.73 7.80
CA PHE A 178 -2.44 -13.83 6.82
C PHE A 178 -1.54 -13.55 5.62
N ILE A 179 -0.25 -13.28 5.85
CA ILE A 179 0.70 -13.00 4.76
C ILE A 179 0.92 -14.22 3.87
N PRO A 180 1.24 -15.43 4.39
CA PRO A 180 1.37 -16.62 3.55
C PRO A 180 0.09 -16.97 2.80
N TYR A 181 -1.07 -16.90 3.45
CA TYR A 181 -2.37 -17.17 2.81
C TYR A 181 -2.61 -16.22 1.63
N PHE A 182 -2.38 -14.93 1.84
CA PHE A 182 -2.50 -13.92 0.79
C PHE A 182 -1.52 -14.19 -0.37
N LEU A 183 -0.24 -14.47 -0.07
CA LEU A 183 0.79 -14.72 -1.09
C LEU A 183 0.51 -16.01 -1.89
N ILE A 184 0.00 -17.07 -1.25
CA ILE A 184 -0.40 -18.30 -1.94
C ILE A 184 -1.57 -18.01 -2.87
N GLY A 185 -2.60 -17.29 -2.38
CA GLY A 185 -3.75 -16.90 -3.21
C GLY A 185 -3.36 -16.11 -4.44
N VAL A 186 -2.45 -15.15 -4.28
CA VAL A 186 -1.88 -14.38 -5.39
C VAL A 186 -1.08 -15.27 -6.33
N GLY A 187 -0.21 -16.15 -5.78
CA GLY A 187 0.61 -17.06 -6.58
C GLY A 187 -0.19 -17.99 -7.48
N MET A 188 -1.42 -18.33 -7.10
CA MET A 188 -2.33 -19.14 -7.93
C MET A 188 -2.90 -18.38 -9.13
N ILE A 189 -2.93 -17.06 -9.11
CA ILE A 189 -3.48 -16.22 -10.19
C ILE A 189 -2.39 -15.88 -11.22
N ILE A 190 -1.12 -15.92 -10.81
CA ILE A 190 0.02 -15.50 -11.64
C ILE A 190 0.39 -16.58 -12.65
N ASP A 191 0.47 -16.20 -13.93
CA ASP A 191 1.07 -17.03 -14.96
C ASP A 191 2.57 -16.74 -15.11
N VAL A 192 3.38 -17.52 -14.38
CA VAL A 192 4.85 -17.41 -14.44
C VAL A 192 5.41 -17.75 -15.83
N ARG A 193 4.71 -18.59 -16.62
CA ARG A 193 5.20 -18.98 -17.97
C ARG A 193 5.19 -17.81 -18.92
N SER A 194 4.21 -16.90 -18.82
CA SER A 194 4.12 -15.70 -19.68
C SER A 194 5.36 -14.80 -19.56
N LEU A 195 6.05 -14.82 -18.42
CA LEU A 195 7.27 -14.03 -18.19
C LEU A 195 8.49 -14.60 -18.97
N PHE A 196 8.53 -15.90 -19.18
CA PHE A 196 9.65 -16.57 -19.87
C PHE A 196 9.45 -16.66 -21.39
N THR A 197 8.23 -16.44 -21.87
CA THR A 197 7.94 -16.47 -23.31
C THR A 197 8.32 -15.18 -24.03
N GLY A 198 8.89 -14.18 -23.34
CA GLY A 198 9.48 -12.98 -23.93
C GLY A 198 8.47 -11.98 -24.52
N GLY A 199 7.23 -12.00 -24.05
CA GLY A 199 6.15 -11.15 -24.56
C GLY A 199 6.07 -9.75 -23.90
N GLU A 200 4.91 -9.11 -24.06
CA GLU A 200 4.62 -7.79 -23.48
C GLU A 200 4.75 -7.78 -21.96
N ALA A 201 4.46 -8.89 -21.27
CA ALA A 201 4.60 -9.01 -19.81
C ALA A 201 6.03 -8.72 -19.32
N LEU A 202 7.07 -9.19 -20.04
CA LEU A 202 8.46 -8.90 -19.67
C LEU A 202 8.81 -7.42 -19.90
N LYS A 203 8.35 -6.84 -21.00
CA LYS A 203 8.51 -5.39 -21.28
C LYS A 203 7.85 -4.55 -20.19
N VAL A 204 6.60 -4.88 -19.81
CA VAL A 204 5.86 -4.24 -18.74
C VAL A 204 6.63 -4.35 -17.42
N ALA A 205 7.12 -5.56 -17.08
CA ALA A 205 7.89 -5.81 -15.86
C ALA A 205 9.15 -4.94 -15.78
N ILE A 206 9.91 -4.85 -16.86
CA ILE A 206 11.15 -4.04 -16.92
C ILE A 206 10.81 -2.55 -16.76
N VAL A 207 9.82 -2.03 -17.51
CA VAL A 207 9.42 -0.63 -17.43
C VAL A 207 8.93 -0.29 -16.03
N MET A 208 8.06 -1.12 -15.44
CA MET A 208 7.54 -0.93 -14.09
C MET A 208 8.67 -0.91 -13.06
N THR A 209 9.61 -1.86 -13.13
CA THR A 209 10.74 -1.95 -12.19
C THR A 209 11.64 -0.72 -12.28
N VAL A 210 12.01 -0.31 -13.49
CA VAL A 210 12.87 0.86 -13.72
C VAL A 210 12.18 2.14 -13.24
N VAL A 211 10.91 2.35 -13.60
CA VAL A 211 10.15 3.54 -13.22
C VAL A 211 9.95 3.59 -11.69
N ALA A 212 9.58 2.47 -11.07
CA ALA A 212 9.40 2.38 -9.62
C ALA A 212 10.71 2.71 -8.89
N THR A 213 11.80 2.02 -9.23
CA THR A 213 13.12 2.19 -8.59
C THR A 213 13.66 3.61 -8.80
N PHE A 214 13.64 4.12 -10.03
CA PHE A 214 14.11 5.48 -10.33
C PHE A 214 13.32 6.54 -9.58
N SER A 215 12.00 6.42 -9.52
CA SER A 215 11.15 7.38 -8.81
C SER A 215 11.43 7.40 -7.30
N LYS A 216 11.70 6.25 -6.70
CA LYS A 216 12.08 6.15 -5.28
C LYS A 216 13.48 6.72 -5.02
N TRP A 217 14.42 6.45 -5.91
CA TRP A 217 15.75 7.06 -5.84
C TRP A 217 15.66 8.59 -5.93
N LEU A 218 14.85 9.12 -6.86
CA LEU A 218 14.64 10.55 -7.01
C LEU A 218 13.98 11.16 -5.77
N ALA A 219 12.98 10.49 -5.20
CA ALA A 219 12.33 10.93 -3.96
C ALA A 219 13.31 10.97 -2.78
N ALA A 220 14.16 9.94 -2.63
CA ALA A 220 15.21 9.91 -1.60
C ALA A 220 16.23 11.03 -1.80
N TRP A 221 16.64 11.30 -3.05
CA TRP A 221 17.56 12.38 -3.39
C TRP A 221 16.96 13.76 -3.09
N ILE A 222 15.70 14.02 -3.45
CA ILE A 222 15.00 15.26 -3.13
C ILE A 222 14.88 15.44 -1.62
N THR A 223 14.53 14.38 -0.89
CA THR A 223 14.44 14.39 0.57
C THR A 223 15.79 14.72 1.20
N GLN A 224 16.87 14.13 0.72
CA GLN A 224 18.24 14.46 1.15
C GLN A 224 18.53 15.94 1.00
N LYS A 225 18.20 16.54 -0.15
CA LYS A 225 18.45 17.96 -0.44
C LYS A 225 17.61 18.89 0.46
N ILE A 226 16.31 18.60 0.62
CA ILE A 226 15.40 19.42 1.43
C ILE A 226 15.83 19.41 2.91
N TYR A 227 16.16 18.24 3.44
CA TYR A 227 16.50 18.08 4.86
C TYR A 227 18.01 18.19 5.16
N ARG A 228 18.83 18.45 4.14
CA ARG A 228 20.32 18.55 4.22
C ARG A 228 20.94 17.33 4.89
N MET A 229 20.52 16.14 4.47
CA MET A 229 20.97 14.86 5.00
C MET A 229 22.29 14.39 4.36
N GLN A 230 22.96 13.45 5.02
CA GLN A 230 24.15 12.80 4.48
C GLN A 230 23.78 11.77 3.40
N SER A 231 24.77 11.36 2.58
CA SER A 231 24.56 10.38 1.51
C SER A 231 24.09 9.02 2.05
N ASN A 232 24.61 8.59 3.20
CA ASN A 232 24.21 7.34 3.84
C ASN A 232 22.72 7.36 4.26
N GLU A 233 22.23 8.50 4.75
CA GLU A 233 20.81 8.67 5.11
C GLU A 233 19.91 8.58 3.88
N ARG A 234 20.35 9.12 2.73
CA ARG A 234 19.63 8.94 1.44
C ARG A 234 19.54 7.46 1.06
N SER A 235 20.64 6.71 1.15
CA SER A 235 20.66 5.28 0.84
C SER A 235 19.71 4.50 1.76
N MET A 236 19.63 4.86 3.04
CA MET A 236 18.68 4.27 3.97
C MET A 236 17.22 4.60 3.60
N ILE A 237 16.93 5.85 3.23
CA ILE A 237 15.59 6.26 2.77
C ILE A 237 15.21 5.48 1.51
N PHE A 238 16.14 5.37 0.56
CA PHE A 238 15.93 4.63 -0.68
C PHE A 238 15.67 3.15 -0.39
N GLY A 239 16.55 2.46 0.33
CA GLY A 239 16.43 1.05 0.65
C GLY A 239 15.13 0.73 1.40
N LEU A 240 14.74 1.56 2.40
CA LEU A 240 13.48 1.39 3.12
C LEU A 240 12.24 1.65 2.25
N SER A 241 12.30 2.55 1.27
CA SER A 241 11.15 2.97 0.48
C SER A 241 11.00 2.26 -0.87
N ASN A 242 12.03 1.56 -1.35
CA ASN A 242 12.03 0.96 -2.67
C ASN A 242 11.26 -0.37 -2.72
N ALA A 243 11.24 -1.14 -1.63
CA ALA A 243 10.57 -2.45 -1.60
C ALA A 243 9.08 -2.32 -1.86
N GLN A 244 8.60 -2.94 -2.91
CA GLN A 244 7.19 -3.12 -3.20
C GLN A 244 6.76 -4.51 -2.71
N ALA A 245 5.55 -4.63 -2.14
CA ALA A 245 5.05 -5.91 -1.66
C ALA A 245 3.51 -5.96 -1.59
N ALA A 246 2.96 -6.39 -0.45
CA ALA A 246 1.56 -6.72 -0.28
C ALA A 246 0.59 -5.60 -0.70
N ALA A 247 0.87 -4.34 -0.36
CA ALA A 247 -0.04 -3.23 -0.72
C ALA A 247 -0.10 -2.99 -2.24
N THR A 248 1.05 -3.10 -2.92
CA THR A 248 1.14 -3.01 -4.39
C THR A 248 0.38 -4.16 -5.04
N LEU A 249 0.59 -5.36 -4.54
CA LEU A 249 -0.04 -6.57 -5.06
C LEU A 249 -1.56 -6.54 -4.87
N ALA A 250 -2.04 -6.12 -3.70
CA ALA A 250 -3.46 -5.94 -3.43
C ALA A 250 -4.10 -4.90 -4.39
N ALA A 251 -3.42 -3.78 -4.63
CA ALA A 251 -3.91 -2.76 -5.56
C ALA A 251 -3.99 -3.26 -7.01
N VAL A 252 -3.02 -4.08 -7.43
CA VAL A 252 -3.04 -4.72 -8.76
C VAL A 252 -4.19 -5.71 -8.88
N LEU A 253 -4.40 -6.55 -7.88
CA LEU A 253 -5.48 -7.53 -7.89
C LEU A 253 -6.85 -6.85 -8.01
N ILE A 254 -7.09 -5.82 -7.20
CA ILE A 254 -8.34 -5.04 -7.28
C ILE A 254 -8.47 -4.38 -8.65
N GLY A 255 -7.41 -3.76 -9.17
CA GLY A 255 -7.43 -3.19 -10.52
C GLY A 255 -7.64 -4.21 -11.64
N HIS A 256 -7.17 -5.45 -11.44
CA HIS A 256 -7.38 -6.56 -12.37
C HIS A 256 -8.83 -7.11 -12.33
N GLU A 257 -9.51 -7.05 -11.19
CA GLU A 257 -10.91 -7.42 -11.06
C GLU A 257 -11.88 -6.40 -11.68
N ILE A 258 -11.45 -5.15 -11.86
CA ILE A 258 -12.26 -4.09 -12.46
C ILE A 258 -12.35 -4.31 -13.98
N ILE A 259 -13.60 -4.49 -14.48
CA ILE A 259 -13.90 -4.58 -15.90
C ILE A 259 -14.43 -3.23 -16.36
N MET A 260 -13.82 -2.65 -17.39
CA MET A 260 -14.23 -1.39 -18.01
C MET A 260 -15.45 -1.60 -18.93
N GLU A 261 -16.11 -0.53 -19.33
CA GLU A 261 -17.29 -0.55 -20.23
C GLU A 261 -17.00 -1.21 -21.58
N ASN A 262 -15.76 -1.19 -22.04
CA ASN A 262 -15.33 -1.87 -23.27
C ASN A 262 -15.13 -3.39 -23.11
N GLY A 263 -15.38 -3.94 -21.93
CA GLY A 263 -15.20 -5.37 -21.60
C GLY A 263 -13.75 -5.76 -21.26
N GLU A 264 -12.79 -4.83 -21.32
CA GLU A 264 -11.41 -5.07 -20.93
C GLU A 264 -11.18 -4.84 -19.43
N ARG A 265 -10.19 -5.52 -18.87
CA ARG A 265 -9.77 -5.27 -17.48
C ARG A 265 -9.00 -3.94 -17.37
N LEU A 266 -9.21 -3.23 -16.28
CA LEU A 266 -8.48 -1.97 -16.01
C LEU A 266 -6.98 -2.20 -15.92
N LEU A 267 -6.55 -3.28 -15.29
CA LEU A 267 -5.18 -3.80 -15.31
C LEU A 267 -5.19 -5.19 -15.94
N ASN A 268 -4.48 -5.37 -17.04
CA ASN A 268 -4.42 -6.62 -17.77
C ASN A 268 -3.47 -7.64 -17.09
N ASP A 269 -3.46 -8.86 -17.60
CA ASP A 269 -2.61 -9.96 -17.08
C ASP A 269 -1.11 -9.63 -17.17
N ASP A 270 -0.68 -8.86 -18.17
CA ASP A 270 0.72 -8.43 -18.32
C ASP A 270 1.16 -7.52 -17.18
N VAL A 271 0.29 -6.62 -16.70
CA VAL A 271 0.56 -5.76 -15.53
C VAL A 271 0.60 -6.60 -14.26
N LEU A 272 -0.32 -7.55 -14.10
CA LEU A 272 -0.34 -8.44 -12.94
C LEU A 272 0.96 -9.25 -12.84
N ASN A 273 1.34 -9.92 -13.92
CA ASN A 273 2.55 -10.73 -14.01
C ASN A 273 3.81 -9.84 -13.88
N GLY A 274 3.84 -8.69 -14.55
CA GLY A 274 4.92 -7.72 -14.48
C GLY A 274 5.13 -7.15 -13.07
N THR A 275 4.05 -6.96 -12.32
CA THR A 275 4.11 -6.49 -10.92
C THR A 275 4.84 -7.47 -10.02
N VAL A 276 4.65 -8.76 -10.20
CA VAL A 276 5.35 -9.78 -9.38
C VAL A 276 6.85 -9.71 -9.61
N VAL A 277 7.28 -9.61 -10.87
CA VAL A 277 8.70 -9.43 -11.20
C VAL A 277 9.24 -8.13 -10.61
N MET A 278 8.51 -7.04 -10.73
CA MET A 278 8.86 -5.76 -10.11
C MET A 278 9.03 -5.90 -8.59
N ILE A 279 8.13 -6.60 -7.91
CA ILE A 279 8.21 -6.85 -6.45
C ILE A 279 9.51 -7.59 -6.12
N LEU A 280 9.80 -8.68 -6.82
CA LEU A 280 11.01 -9.48 -6.59
C LEU A 280 12.28 -8.62 -6.75
N PHE A 281 12.40 -7.90 -7.86
CA PHE A 281 13.57 -7.04 -8.11
C PHE A 281 13.69 -5.88 -7.12
N THR A 282 12.59 -5.20 -6.79
CA THR A 282 12.61 -4.08 -5.84
C THR A 282 12.95 -4.54 -4.43
N CYS A 283 12.51 -5.73 -4.00
CA CYS A 283 12.90 -6.31 -2.71
C CYS A 283 14.40 -6.65 -2.67
N VAL A 284 14.95 -7.23 -3.74
CA VAL A 284 16.39 -7.51 -3.84
C VAL A 284 17.20 -6.21 -3.80
N ILE A 285 16.85 -5.23 -4.62
CA ILE A 285 17.54 -3.92 -4.66
C ILE A 285 17.46 -3.20 -3.30
N SER A 286 16.38 -3.35 -2.56
CA SER A 286 16.21 -2.74 -1.24
C SER A 286 17.06 -3.39 -0.15
N SER A 287 17.47 -4.65 -0.34
CA SER A 287 18.26 -5.40 0.63
C SER A 287 19.78 -5.23 0.42
N LEU A 288 20.20 -4.67 -0.70
CA LEU A 288 21.60 -4.33 -1.01
C LEU A 288 22.00 -2.97 -0.44
#